data_6f784c911afcaabeff386d798421bb45
#
_entry.id   6f784c911afcaabeff386d798421bb45
#
_cell.length_a   1.000
_cell.length_b   1.000
_cell.length_c   1.000
_cell.angle_alpha   90.00
_cell.angle_beta   90.00
_cell.angle_gamma   90.00
#
_symmetry.space_group_name_H-M   'P 1'
#
loop_
_entity.id
_entity.type
_entity.pdbx_description
1 polymer ?
#
loop_
_entity_poly.entity_id
_entity_poly.type
_entity_poly.pdbx_seq_one_letter_code
_entity_poly.pdbx_strand_id
1 'polypeptide(L)'
;MLRALLEAGDELLLPDPAWPNFRIIAHLLGACVLPYPLVAEGDFLPRPEDLERLATPRTRAKLVNSPSNPLGTVLPRKLAQTLLAFARSRGLWFIADEVYDELTFDDAYVSVGSVADPGDRLVAVYSFSKVYAMTGWRAGYLVAPPDLSELLTGMQEPIVSCDNTPAQMDYGGPAVPGLAGGRRPDSE
;
A
#
# COMPACT_ATOMS: atom_id res chain seq x y z
N MET A 1 0.64 6.49 8.74
CA MET A 1 1.23 6.70 7.41
C MET A 1 0.61 7.89 6.67
N LEU A 2 -0.65 7.90 6.21
CA LEU A 2 -1.20 9.03 5.42
C LEU A 2 -0.99 10.39 6.08
N ARG A 3 -1.11 10.48 7.42
CA ARG A 3 -0.85 11.72 8.17
C ARG A 3 0.61 12.22 8.08
N ALA A 4 1.55 11.36 7.76
CA ALA A 4 2.95 11.76 7.54
C ALA A 4 3.21 12.22 6.11
N LEU A 5 2.33 11.87 5.18
CA LEU A 5 2.52 12.12 3.76
C LEU A 5 1.64 13.24 3.20
N LEU A 6 0.54 13.57 3.89
CA LEU A 6 -0.50 14.50 3.41
C LEU A 6 -0.79 15.58 4.44
N GLU A 7 -0.92 16.80 3.95
CA GLU A 7 -1.41 17.97 4.67
C GLU A 7 -2.80 18.37 4.15
N ALA A 8 -3.47 19.27 4.88
CA ALA A 8 -4.75 19.80 4.44
C ALA A 8 -4.59 20.56 3.10
N GLY A 9 -5.44 20.21 2.14
CA GLY A 9 -5.40 20.76 0.77
C GLY A 9 -4.51 20.00 -0.21
N ASP A 10 -3.68 19.06 0.25
CA ASP A 10 -2.98 18.12 -0.63
C ASP A 10 -3.96 17.16 -1.34
N GLU A 11 -3.56 16.64 -2.48
CA GLU A 11 -4.38 15.76 -3.28
C GLU A 11 -3.82 14.32 -3.28
N LEU A 12 -4.74 13.36 -3.13
CA LEU A 12 -4.46 11.93 -3.17
C LEU A 12 -5.19 11.29 -4.36
N LEU A 13 -4.44 10.71 -5.29
CA LEU A 13 -4.99 9.84 -6.34
C LEU A 13 -5.41 8.50 -5.72
N LEU A 14 -6.70 8.19 -5.82
CA LEU A 14 -7.32 7.02 -5.21
C LEU A 14 -8.09 6.20 -6.25
N PRO A 15 -8.02 4.84 -6.23
CA PRO A 15 -8.84 4.03 -7.12
C PRO A 15 -10.34 4.21 -6.82
N ASP A 16 -11.17 4.08 -7.86
CA ASP A 16 -12.62 4.07 -7.74
C ASP A 16 -13.20 3.00 -8.67
N PRO A 17 -13.83 1.93 -8.13
CA PRO A 17 -14.11 1.67 -6.71
C PRO A 17 -12.88 1.26 -5.88
N ALA A 18 -12.97 1.50 -4.57
CA ALA A 18 -11.95 1.10 -3.58
C ALA A 18 -12.56 0.89 -2.20
N TRP A 19 -11.78 0.32 -1.30
CA TRP A 19 -12.15 0.22 0.11
C TRP A 19 -12.45 1.62 0.71
N PRO A 20 -13.67 1.84 1.28
CA PRO A 20 -14.14 3.19 1.63
C PRO A 20 -13.25 3.97 2.59
N ASN A 21 -12.54 3.25 3.48
CA ASN A 21 -11.73 3.90 4.51
C ASN A 21 -10.56 4.72 3.95
N PHE A 22 -10.06 4.41 2.76
CA PHE A 22 -9.03 5.25 2.13
C PHE A 22 -9.52 6.68 1.95
N ARG A 23 -10.73 6.83 1.39
CA ARG A 23 -11.37 8.13 1.18
C ARG A 23 -11.71 8.82 2.50
N ILE A 24 -12.28 8.07 3.44
CA ILE A 24 -12.65 8.60 4.76
C ILE A 24 -11.43 9.16 5.48
N ILE A 25 -10.33 8.41 5.53
CA ILE A 25 -9.09 8.85 6.19
C ILE A 25 -8.50 10.08 5.50
N ALA A 26 -8.48 10.12 4.15
CA ALA A 26 -8.00 11.28 3.42
C ALA A 26 -8.80 12.54 3.77
N HIS A 27 -10.13 12.44 3.80
CA HIS A 27 -11.00 13.56 4.19
C HIS A 27 -10.79 14.00 5.65
N LEU A 28 -10.59 13.06 6.59
CA LEU A 28 -10.28 13.39 7.99
C LEU A 28 -8.97 14.15 8.15
N LEU A 29 -8.04 14.00 7.22
CA LEU A 29 -6.78 14.75 7.16
C LEU A 29 -6.92 16.09 6.43
N GLY A 30 -8.11 16.41 5.89
CA GLY A 30 -8.32 17.60 5.07
C GLY A 30 -7.75 17.50 3.66
N ALA A 31 -7.34 16.31 3.23
CA ALA A 31 -6.84 16.08 1.89
C ALA A 31 -7.98 15.92 0.87
N CYS A 32 -7.73 16.35 -0.36
CA CYS A 32 -8.65 16.20 -1.49
C CYS A 32 -8.42 14.86 -2.18
N VAL A 33 -9.49 14.09 -2.44
CA VAL A 33 -9.39 12.84 -3.17
C VAL A 33 -9.64 13.08 -4.65
N LEU A 34 -8.71 12.62 -5.48
CA LEU A 34 -8.82 12.56 -6.94
C LEU A 34 -9.10 11.10 -7.35
N PRO A 35 -10.36 10.71 -7.58
CA PRO A 35 -10.68 9.34 -7.94
C PRO A 35 -10.26 9.03 -9.38
N TYR A 36 -9.45 7.98 -9.57
CA TYR A 36 -9.19 7.44 -10.90
C TYR A 36 -10.03 6.18 -11.14
N PRO A 37 -10.69 6.07 -12.32
CA PRO A 37 -11.65 5.02 -12.55
C PRO A 37 -10.99 3.66 -12.78
N LEU A 38 -11.56 2.62 -12.19
CA LEU A 38 -11.27 1.22 -12.49
C LEU A 38 -12.52 0.64 -13.19
N VAL A 39 -12.46 0.51 -14.51
CA VAL A 39 -13.61 0.14 -15.33
C VAL A 39 -13.40 -1.21 -16.02
N ALA A 40 -14.50 -1.89 -16.34
CA ALA A 40 -14.47 -3.24 -16.93
C ALA A 40 -13.72 -3.31 -18.26
N GLU A 41 -13.81 -2.27 -19.10
CA GLU A 41 -13.13 -2.18 -20.38
C GLU A 41 -11.58 -2.15 -20.26
N GLY A 42 -11.05 -1.97 -19.06
CA GLY A 42 -9.63 -2.02 -18.72
C GLY A 42 -9.32 -3.07 -17.68
N ASP A 43 -10.11 -4.14 -17.60
CA ASP A 43 -9.95 -5.23 -16.62
C ASP A 43 -9.87 -4.72 -15.17
N PHE A 44 -10.54 -3.61 -14.88
CA PHE A 44 -10.49 -2.92 -13.59
C PHE A 44 -9.06 -2.57 -13.12
N LEU A 45 -8.15 -2.35 -14.07
CA LEU A 45 -6.78 -1.92 -13.78
C LEU A 45 -6.62 -0.41 -13.93
N PRO A 46 -5.70 0.22 -13.19
CA PRO A 46 -5.37 1.64 -13.37
C PRO A 46 -4.84 1.94 -14.77
N ARG A 47 -5.36 2.97 -15.43
CA ARG A 47 -4.85 3.44 -16.71
C ARG A 47 -3.94 4.64 -16.48
N PRO A 48 -2.67 4.61 -16.94
CA PRO A 48 -1.73 5.71 -16.77
C PRO A 48 -2.27 7.06 -17.30
N GLU A 49 -3.04 7.03 -18.39
CA GLU A 49 -3.61 8.22 -19.02
C GLU A 49 -4.62 8.93 -18.10
N ASP A 50 -5.39 8.18 -17.31
CA ASP A 50 -6.33 8.76 -16.35
C ASP A 50 -5.56 9.44 -15.21
N LEU A 51 -4.47 8.85 -14.76
CA LEU A 51 -3.63 9.43 -13.72
C LEU A 51 -2.94 10.71 -14.20
N GLU A 52 -2.42 10.70 -15.43
CA GLU A 52 -1.81 11.89 -16.05
C GLU A 52 -2.80 13.06 -16.15
N ARG A 53 -4.04 12.77 -16.53
CA ARG A 53 -5.12 13.76 -16.65
C ARG A 53 -5.58 14.33 -15.32
N LEU A 54 -5.59 13.50 -14.27
CA LEU A 54 -6.10 13.87 -12.95
C LEU A 54 -5.07 14.58 -12.07
N ALA A 55 -3.79 14.23 -12.20
CA ALA A 55 -2.74 14.76 -11.35
C ALA A 55 -2.54 16.27 -11.56
N THR A 56 -2.42 17.01 -10.46
CA THR A 56 -2.14 18.44 -10.44
C THR A 56 -0.83 18.73 -9.67
N PRO A 57 -0.36 19.97 -9.64
CA PRO A 57 0.78 20.34 -8.79
C PRO A 57 0.56 20.13 -7.28
N ARG A 58 -0.68 19.98 -6.82
CA ARG A 58 -1.01 19.68 -5.43
C ARG A 58 -1.07 18.19 -5.13
N THR A 59 -1.02 17.35 -6.14
CA THR A 59 -1.01 15.90 -5.94
C THR A 59 0.27 15.50 -5.21
N ARG A 60 0.15 14.82 -4.08
CA ARG A 60 1.27 14.39 -3.23
C ARG A 60 1.46 12.90 -3.21
N ALA A 61 0.37 12.14 -3.36
CA ALA A 61 0.43 10.70 -3.28
C ALA A 61 -0.55 10.04 -4.25
N LYS A 62 -0.22 8.80 -4.57
CA LYS A 62 -1.05 7.87 -5.32
C LYS A 62 -1.15 6.56 -4.54
N LEU A 63 -2.36 6.04 -4.37
CA LEU A 63 -2.59 4.75 -3.74
C LEU A 63 -3.02 3.72 -4.78
N VAL A 64 -2.47 2.51 -4.65
CA VAL A 64 -2.92 1.29 -5.34
C VAL A 64 -3.21 0.24 -4.29
N ASN A 65 -4.29 -0.50 -4.44
CA ASN A 65 -4.57 -1.68 -3.65
C ASN A 65 -4.53 -2.92 -4.56
N SER A 66 -3.56 -3.80 -4.31
CA SER A 66 -3.36 -5.01 -5.13
C SER A 66 -2.79 -6.15 -4.28
N PRO A 67 -3.47 -7.28 -4.21
CA PRO A 67 -4.81 -7.59 -4.81
C PRO A 67 -5.89 -6.64 -4.31
N SER A 68 -6.84 -6.28 -5.18
CA SER A 68 -7.79 -5.19 -4.96
C SER A 68 -9.00 -5.61 -4.12
N ASN A 69 -9.42 -4.74 -3.21
CA ASN A 69 -10.72 -4.77 -2.57
C ASN A 69 -11.55 -3.56 -3.04
N PRO A 70 -12.68 -3.76 -3.75
CA PRO A 70 -13.49 -4.97 -3.82
C PRO A 70 -13.30 -5.83 -5.10
N LEU A 71 -12.41 -5.46 -6.03
CA LEU A 71 -12.44 -5.98 -7.40
C LEU A 71 -11.70 -7.32 -7.58
N GLY A 72 -10.83 -7.70 -6.65
CA GLY A 72 -10.02 -8.92 -6.74
C GLY A 72 -8.90 -8.89 -7.80
N THR A 73 -8.73 -7.78 -8.50
CA THR A 73 -7.71 -7.64 -9.55
C THR A 73 -6.30 -7.60 -8.96
N VAL A 74 -5.36 -8.22 -9.67
CA VAL A 74 -3.93 -8.22 -9.33
C VAL A 74 -3.17 -7.32 -10.30
N LEU A 75 -2.33 -6.44 -9.78
CA LEU A 75 -1.55 -5.51 -10.60
C LEU A 75 -0.43 -6.24 -11.34
N PRO A 76 -0.43 -6.25 -12.69
CA PRO A 76 0.65 -6.87 -13.46
C PRO A 76 1.99 -6.15 -13.27
N ARG A 77 3.10 -6.89 -13.26
CA ARG A 77 4.47 -6.38 -13.11
C ARG A 77 4.76 -5.16 -14.00
N LYS A 78 4.45 -5.25 -15.28
CA LYS A 78 4.69 -4.17 -16.24
C LYS A 78 3.90 -2.90 -15.90
N LEU A 79 2.65 -3.07 -15.45
CA LEU A 79 1.84 -1.93 -15.06
C LEU A 79 2.35 -1.32 -13.74
N ALA A 80 2.77 -2.13 -12.76
CA ALA A 80 3.41 -1.63 -11.54
C ALA A 80 4.62 -0.75 -11.86
N GLN A 81 5.50 -1.18 -12.76
CA GLN A 81 6.65 -0.39 -13.23
C GLN A 81 6.24 0.93 -13.87
N THR A 82 5.23 0.91 -14.75
CA THR A 82 4.72 2.12 -15.41
C THR A 82 4.16 3.11 -14.39
N LEU A 83 3.41 2.61 -13.41
CA LEU A 83 2.82 3.44 -12.36
C LEU A 83 3.86 4.01 -11.38
N LEU A 84 4.94 3.26 -11.11
CA LEU A 84 6.09 3.77 -10.34
C LEU A 84 6.82 4.87 -11.12
N ALA A 85 7.06 4.66 -12.41
CA ALA A 85 7.68 5.68 -13.27
C ALA A 85 6.85 6.97 -13.32
N PHE A 86 5.52 6.87 -13.41
CA PHE A 86 4.61 8.01 -13.29
C PHE A 86 4.79 8.73 -11.95
N ALA A 87 4.76 8.01 -10.83
CA ALA A 87 4.91 8.61 -9.50
C ALA A 87 6.28 9.31 -9.37
N ARG A 88 7.35 8.67 -9.83
CA ARG A 88 8.72 9.22 -9.83
C ARG A 88 8.82 10.50 -10.63
N SER A 89 8.29 10.54 -11.86
CA SER A 89 8.35 11.71 -12.73
C SER A 89 7.66 12.95 -12.16
N ARG A 90 6.72 12.75 -11.25
CA ARG A 90 5.96 13.82 -10.58
C ARG A 90 6.35 14.01 -9.10
N GLY A 91 7.31 13.26 -8.58
CA GLY A 91 7.75 13.33 -7.18
C GLY A 91 6.69 12.88 -6.18
N LEU A 92 5.74 12.03 -6.59
CA LEU A 92 4.65 11.54 -5.75
C LEU A 92 5.10 10.41 -4.83
N TRP A 93 4.47 10.30 -3.67
CA TRP A 93 4.49 9.08 -2.88
C TRP A 93 3.62 8.01 -3.56
N PHE A 94 4.18 6.82 -3.74
CA PHE A 94 3.44 5.65 -4.17
C PHE A 94 3.09 4.81 -2.95
N ILE A 95 1.81 4.64 -2.68
CA ILE A 95 1.30 3.83 -1.57
C ILE A 95 0.76 2.53 -2.17
N ALA A 96 1.41 1.42 -1.88
CA ALA A 96 0.98 0.09 -2.26
C ALA A 96 0.32 -0.59 -1.06
N ASP A 97 -1.00 -0.74 -1.09
CA ASP A 97 -1.73 -1.55 -0.13
C ASP A 97 -1.74 -3.00 -0.61
N GLU A 98 -0.88 -3.80 -0.02
CA GLU A 98 -0.61 -5.19 -0.38
C GLU A 98 -1.11 -6.18 0.69
N VAL A 99 -2.16 -5.81 1.43
CA VAL A 99 -2.70 -6.62 2.55
C VAL A 99 -3.27 -7.98 2.14
N TYR A 100 -3.46 -8.23 0.84
CA TYR A 100 -3.93 -9.48 0.26
C TYR A 100 -2.85 -10.21 -0.56
N ASP A 101 -1.58 -9.89 -0.37
CA ASP A 101 -0.43 -10.32 -1.17
C ASP A 101 -0.34 -11.83 -1.42
N GLU A 102 -0.72 -12.66 -0.46
CA GLU A 102 -0.71 -14.12 -0.57
C GLU A 102 -2.09 -14.75 -0.89
N LEU A 103 -3.13 -13.92 -1.11
CA LEU A 103 -4.49 -14.37 -1.40
C LEU A 103 -4.80 -14.26 -2.91
N THR A 104 -3.91 -14.79 -3.74
CA THR A 104 -4.10 -14.91 -5.19
C THR A 104 -4.20 -16.37 -5.58
N PHE A 105 -5.12 -16.70 -6.48
CA PHE A 105 -5.45 -18.09 -6.83
C PHE A 105 -4.94 -18.47 -8.21
N ASP A 106 -5.06 -17.59 -9.19
CA ASP A 106 -4.75 -17.86 -10.59
C ASP A 106 -3.57 -17.03 -11.10
N ASP A 107 -3.36 -15.83 -10.56
CA ASP A 107 -2.32 -14.90 -11.00
C ASP A 107 -1.11 -14.90 -10.06
N ALA A 108 0.07 -14.84 -10.65
CA ALA A 108 1.29 -14.63 -9.89
C ALA A 108 1.31 -13.19 -9.33
N TYR A 109 1.12 -13.05 -8.03
CA TYR A 109 1.29 -11.79 -7.34
C TYR A 109 2.71 -11.24 -7.49
N VAL A 110 2.81 -9.94 -7.73
CA VAL A 110 4.07 -9.22 -7.80
C VAL A 110 3.99 -8.02 -6.86
N SER A 111 4.76 -8.04 -5.78
CA SER A 111 4.89 -6.88 -4.92
C SER A 111 5.45 -5.69 -5.70
N VAL A 112 4.87 -4.52 -5.50
CA VAL A 112 5.36 -3.27 -6.09
C VAL A 112 6.79 -2.99 -5.63
N GLY A 113 7.11 -3.34 -4.38
CA GLY A 113 8.47 -3.23 -3.85
C GLY A 113 9.51 -4.05 -4.61
N SER A 114 9.12 -5.17 -5.22
CA SER A 114 10.03 -6.03 -6.00
C SER A 114 10.43 -5.45 -7.37
N VAL A 115 9.77 -4.39 -7.79
CA VAL A 115 10.02 -3.71 -9.08
C VAL A 115 10.36 -2.23 -8.91
N ALA A 116 10.45 -1.77 -7.67
CA ALA A 116 10.82 -0.39 -7.35
C ALA A 116 12.33 -0.18 -7.44
N ASP A 117 12.73 1.04 -7.80
CA ASP A 117 14.12 1.49 -7.74
C ASP A 117 14.46 2.08 -6.35
N PRO A 118 15.73 2.09 -5.94
CA PRO A 118 16.16 2.58 -4.62
C PRO A 118 15.76 4.04 -4.32
N GLY A 119 15.49 4.85 -5.34
CA GLY A 119 15.08 6.25 -5.21
C GLY A 119 13.57 6.47 -5.22
N ASP A 120 12.77 5.43 -5.31
CA ASP A 120 11.31 5.56 -5.33
C ASP A 120 10.76 5.94 -3.96
N ARG A 121 9.81 6.89 -3.96
CA ARG A 121 9.01 7.24 -2.79
C ARG A 121 7.90 6.21 -2.60
N LEU A 122 8.27 4.98 -2.28
CA LEU A 122 7.34 3.87 -2.11
C LEU A 122 7.08 3.61 -0.62
N VAL A 123 5.81 3.40 -0.29
CA VAL A 123 5.38 2.79 0.97
C VAL A 123 4.52 1.57 0.64
N ALA A 124 4.97 0.40 0.99
CA ALA A 124 4.20 -0.83 0.90
C ALA A 124 3.61 -1.20 2.27
N VAL A 125 2.32 -1.54 2.30
CA VAL A 125 1.56 -1.80 3.53
C VAL A 125 1.09 -3.25 3.52
N TYR A 126 1.40 -3.96 4.60
CA TYR A 126 1.08 -5.37 4.80
C TYR A 126 0.29 -5.59 6.08
N SER A 127 -0.44 -6.70 6.16
CA SER A 127 -1.27 -7.02 7.31
C SER A 127 -1.30 -8.51 7.61
N PHE A 128 -1.18 -8.87 8.88
CA PHE A 128 -1.39 -10.25 9.32
C PHE A 128 -2.88 -10.63 9.38
N SER A 129 -3.76 -9.64 9.30
CA SER A 129 -5.21 -9.81 9.43
C SER A 129 -5.84 -10.75 8.41
N LYS A 130 -5.32 -10.77 7.18
CA LYS A 130 -5.93 -11.48 6.04
C LYS A 130 -5.29 -12.83 5.82
N VAL A 131 -4.03 -12.85 5.47
CA VAL A 131 -3.27 -14.06 5.15
C VAL A 131 -3.26 -15.05 6.33
N TYR A 132 -3.11 -14.54 7.55
CA TYR A 132 -3.01 -15.37 8.76
C TYR A 132 -4.32 -15.43 9.56
N ALA A 133 -5.44 -14.90 9.03
CA ALA A 133 -6.73 -14.83 9.73
C ALA A 133 -6.65 -14.14 11.12
N MET A 134 -5.69 -13.23 11.32
CA MET A 134 -5.38 -12.56 12.59
C MET A 134 -6.08 -11.20 12.72
N THR A 135 -7.32 -11.07 12.28
CA THR A 135 -8.05 -9.78 12.25
C THR A 135 -8.16 -9.13 13.62
N GLY A 136 -8.39 -9.93 14.66
CA GLY A 136 -8.53 -9.47 16.05
C GLY A 136 -7.22 -8.99 16.68
N TRP A 137 -6.09 -9.40 16.16
CA TRP A 137 -4.75 -9.08 16.71
C TRP A 137 -4.31 -7.66 16.39
N ARG A 138 -4.91 -7.02 15.40
CA ARG A 138 -4.62 -5.63 14.99
C ARG A 138 -3.16 -5.37 14.64
N ALA A 139 -2.52 -6.32 13.94
CA ALA A 139 -1.11 -6.28 13.60
C ALA A 139 -0.89 -6.21 12.09
N GLY A 140 0.16 -5.51 11.70
CA GLY A 140 0.65 -5.35 10.34
C GLY A 140 1.96 -4.58 10.34
N TYR A 141 2.54 -4.40 9.16
CA TYR A 141 3.77 -3.66 9.01
C TYR A 141 3.77 -2.86 7.71
N LEU A 142 4.70 -1.94 7.60
CA LEU A 142 4.97 -1.22 6.37
C LEU A 142 6.47 -1.27 6.04
N VAL A 143 6.76 -1.18 4.76
CA VAL A 143 8.10 -1.02 4.22
C VAL A 143 8.17 0.34 3.54
N ALA A 144 9.13 1.16 3.94
CA ALA A 144 9.30 2.52 3.44
C ALA A 144 10.79 2.89 3.39
N PRO A 145 11.18 3.99 2.71
CA PRO A 145 12.52 4.55 2.81
C PRO A 145 12.92 4.83 4.27
N PRO A 146 14.23 4.73 4.61
CA PRO A 146 14.69 4.82 6.01
C PRO A 146 14.26 6.09 6.74
N ASP A 147 14.35 7.25 6.09
CA ASP A 147 13.96 8.54 6.63
C ASP A 147 12.45 8.61 6.97
N LEU A 148 11.61 8.07 6.09
CA LEU A 148 10.18 7.98 6.37
C LEU A 148 9.88 6.95 7.46
N SER A 149 10.58 5.82 7.47
CA SER A 149 10.41 4.79 8.51
C SER A 149 10.74 5.34 9.89
N GLU A 150 11.81 6.11 10.03
CA GLU A 150 12.19 6.79 11.28
C GLU A 150 11.10 7.78 11.72
N LEU A 151 10.62 8.63 10.81
CA LEU A 151 9.52 9.56 11.09
C LEU A 151 8.26 8.82 11.55
N LEU A 152 7.86 7.75 10.86
CA LEU A 152 6.66 6.98 11.19
C LEU A 152 6.78 6.28 12.55
N THR A 153 7.96 5.79 12.89
CA THR A 153 8.25 5.19 14.20
C THR A 153 8.08 6.23 15.31
N GLY A 154 8.65 7.43 15.13
CA GLY A 154 8.48 8.53 16.09
C GLY A 154 7.04 9.02 16.22
N MET A 155 6.25 8.95 15.13
CA MET A 155 4.82 9.31 15.17
C MET A 155 3.94 8.23 15.82
N GLN A 156 4.38 6.98 15.83
CA GLN A 156 3.60 5.88 16.41
C GLN A 156 3.50 5.99 17.93
N GLU A 157 4.58 6.38 18.60
CA GLU A 157 4.63 6.48 20.05
C GLU A 157 3.50 7.35 20.63
N PRO A 158 3.29 8.60 20.23
CA PRO A 158 2.21 9.44 20.76
C PRO A 158 0.80 9.03 20.31
N ILE A 159 0.66 8.18 19.29
CA ILE A 159 -0.66 7.78 18.75
C ILE A 159 -1.14 6.48 19.41
N VAL A 160 -0.28 5.47 19.54
CA VAL A 160 -0.63 4.12 20.03
C VAL A 160 0.35 3.57 21.06
N SER A 161 1.40 4.30 21.42
CA SER A 161 2.51 3.90 22.26
C SER A 161 3.29 2.71 21.71
N CYS A 162 2.74 1.53 21.76
CA CYS A 162 3.30 0.32 21.18
C CYS A 162 2.18 -0.53 20.60
N ASP A 163 2.56 -1.43 19.72
CA ASP A 163 1.65 -2.45 19.22
C ASP A 163 1.32 -3.48 20.30
N ASN A 164 0.26 -4.26 20.09
CA ASN A 164 -0.19 -5.29 21.02
C ASN A 164 0.94 -6.28 21.33
N THR A 165 1.46 -6.28 22.57
CA THR A 165 2.61 -7.11 22.97
C THR A 165 2.41 -8.61 22.74
N PRO A 166 1.25 -9.24 23.09
CA PRO A 166 1.01 -10.63 22.72
C PRO A 166 1.08 -10.90 21.23
N ALA A 167 0.53 -9.99 20.40
CA ALA A 167 0.62 -10.11 18.95
C ALA A 167 2.07 -10.06 18.47
N GLN A 168 2.90 -9.15 19.01
CA GLN A 168 4.32 -9.05 18.66
C GLN A 168 5.09 -10.34 18.97
N MET A 169 4.77 -11.04 20.03
CA MET A 169 5.42 -12.30 20.36
C MET A 169 5.11 -13.41 19.36
N ASP A 170 3.91 -13.44 18.82
CA ASP A 170 3.51 -14.47 17.84
C ASP A 170 4.17 -14.27 16.47
N TYR A 171 4.39 -13.03 16.02
CA TYR A 171 5.05 -12.78 14.74
C TYR A 171 6.49 -12.29 14.84
N GLY A 172 6.98 -11.96 16.04
CA GLY A 172 8.39 -11.65 16.32
C GLY A 172 9.25 -12.86 16.67
N GLY A 173 8.66 -14.05 16.78
CA GLY A 173 9.39 -15.30 16.98
C GLY A 173 10.19 -15.71 15.73
N PRO A 174 11.21 -16.59 15.86
CA PRO A 174 12.08 -17.01 14.76
C PRO A 174 11.37 -17.77 13.63
N ALA A 175 10.07 -17.85 13.65
CA ALA A 175 9.25 -18.70 12.78
C ALA A 175 8.13 -17.97 12.01
N VAL A 176 8.19 -16.66 11.80
CA VAL A 176 7.32 -16.06 10.79
C VAL A 176 8.02 -16.20 9.43
N PRO A 177 7.66 -17.20 8.61
CA PRO A 177 8.24 -17.34 7.27
C PRO A 177 7.89 -16.08 6.46
N GLY A 178 8.91 -15.39 5.95
CA GLY A 178 8.75 -14.21 5.12
C GLY A 178 9.27 -12.90 5.73
N LEU A 179 9.30 -12.73 7.05
CA LEU A 179 9.89 -11.51 7.66
C LEU A 179 11.42 -11.53 7.70
N ALA A 180 12.03 -12.70 7.50
CA ALA A 180 13.48 -12.89 7.49
C ALA A 180 14.02 -13.35 6.13
N GLY A 181 13.39 -13.02 5.01
CA GLY A 181 13.87 -13.47 3.68
C GLY A 181 13.91 -14.99 3.49
N GLY A 182 13.23 -15.75 4.35
CA GLY A 182 13.25 -17.21 4.34
C GLY A 182 12.13 -17.78 3.47
N ARG A 183 12.51 -18.66 2.56
CA ARG A 183 11.58 -19.49 1.78
C ARG A 183 10.65 -20.26 2.70
N ARG A 184 9.39 -20.42 2.27
CA ARG A 184 8.48 -21.41 2.89
C ARG A 184 9.16 -22.79 2.86
N PRO A 185 9.06 -23.61 3.91
CA PRO A 185 9.34 -25.01 3.75
C PRO A 185 8.36 -25.58 2.73
N ASP A 186 8.90 -26.30 1.74
CA ASP A 186 8.12 -27.01 0.74
C ASP A 186 7.10 -27.92 1.46
N SER A 187 5.83 -27.79 1.07
CA SER A 187 4.78 -28.69 1.51
C SER A 187 5.06 -30.08 0.93
N GLU A 188 5.47 -31.02 1.76
CA GLU A 188 5.30 -32.45 1.47
C GLU A 188 3.87 -32.89 1.75
#